data_2041b5f041b900ce19fd2584600030d1
#
_entry.id   2041b5f041b900ce19fd2584600030d1
#
_cell.length_a   1.000
_cell.length_b   1.000
_cell.length_c   1.000
_cell.angle_alpha   90.00
_cell.angle_beta   90.00
_cell.angle_gamma   90.00
#
_symmetry.space_group_name_H-M   'P 1'
#
loop_
_entity.id
_entity.type
_entity.pdbx_description
1 polymer ?
#
loop_
_entity_poly.entity_id
_entity_poly.type
_entity_poly.pdbx_seq_one_letter_code
_entity_poly.pdbx_strand_id
1 'polypeptide(L)'
;MKISLVVPVFNEEDAIPIFYKTVREFDGLKEHEVEIVFINDGSKDATESIINAIAVSDSLVVPLSFTRNFGKEPALFAGLDASTGDVVIPIDVDLQDPIDVIPQLIAKWEDGADVVLAKRADRSSDSHLKRKSAEWFYKLHNMIKIGRASCRERV
;
A
#
# COMPACT_ATOMS: atom_id res chain seq x y z
N MET A 1 -2.60 15.28 12.62
CA MET A 1 -1.45 14.35 12.57
C MET A 1 -0.93 14.24 11.15
N LYS A 2 0.28 13.69 10.99
CA LYS A 2 0.85 13.42 9.67
C LYS A 2 0.64 11.96 9.28
N ILE A 3 0.19 11.72 8.06
CA ILE A 3 -0.06 10.38 7.52
C ILE A 3 0.85 10.18 6.31
N SER A 4 1.59 9.07 6.25
CA SER A 4 2.37 8.69 5.07
C SER A 4 1.67 7.58 4.30
N LEU A 5 1.27 7.85 3.07
CA LEU A 5 0.80 6.84 2.13
C LEU A 5 2.00 6.29 1.34
N VAL A 6 2.31 5.02 1.49
CA VAL A 6 3.40 4.34 0.79
C VAL A 6 2.85 3.65 -0.45
N VAL A 7 3.26 4.12 -1.62
CA VAL A 7 2.66 3.76 -2.91
C VAL A 7 3.74 3.21 -3.85
N PRO A 8 3.97 1.88 -3.85
CA PRO A 8 4.87 1.27 -4.83
C PRO A 8 4.22 1.26 -6.21
N VAL A 9 4.99 1.65 -7.24
CA VAL A 9 4.49 1.75 -8.62
C VAL A 9 5.49 1.14 -9.62
N PHE A 10 4.96 0.51 -10.66
CA PHE A 10 5.74 -0.03 -11.77
C PHE A 10 4.94 0.03 -13.07
N ASN A 11 5.32 0.93 -13.99
CA ASN A 11 4.61 1.23 -15.24
C ASN A 11 3.14 1.62 -15.00
N GLU A 12 2.94 2.68 -14.23
CA GLU A 12 1.61 3.16 -13.78
C GLU A 12 1.37 4.63 -14.18
N GLU A 13 1.88 5.05 -15.35
CA GLU A 13 1.80 6.45 -15.82
C GLU A 13 0.37 7.00 -15.85
N ASP A 14 -0.63 6.18 -16.17
CA ASP A 14 -2.03 6.59 -16.23
C ASP A 14 -2.70 6.64 -14.85
N ALA A 15 -2.31 5.76 -13.94
CA ALA A 15 -2.94 5.63 -12.62
C ALA A 15 -2.49 6.70 -11.62
N ILE A 16 -1.22 7.13 -11.69
CA ILE A 16 -0.64 8.10 -10.74
C ILE A 16 -1.39 9.42 -10.68
N PRO A 17 -1.72 10.10 -11.79
CA PRO A 17 -2.46 11.36 -11.75
C PRO A 17 -3.85 11.21 -11.13
N ILE A 18 -4.52 10.09 -11.41
CA ILE A 18 -5.86 9.77 -10.89
C ILE A 18 -5.77 9.54 -9.38
N PHE A 19 -4.83 8.71 -8.94
CA PHE A 19 -4.58 8.44 -7.52
C PHE A 19 -4.28 9.72 -6.74
N TYR A 20 -3.30 10.52 -7.22
CA TYR A 20 -2.90 11.78 -6.60
C TYR A 20 -4.10 12.72 -6.42
N LYS A 21 -4.87 12.93 -7.49
CA LYS A 21 -6.06 13.78 -7.45
C LYS A 21 -7.08 13.25 -6.44
N THR A 22 -7.36 11.95 -6.47
CA THR A 22 -8.30 11.31 -5.56
C THR A 22 -7.91 11.50 -4.10
N VAL A 23 -6.62 11.30 -3.76
CA VAL A 23 -6.12 11.51 -2.40
C VAL A 23 -6.25 12.97 -1.96
N ARG A 24 -5.90 13.93 -2.83
CA ARG A 24 -5.95 15.37 -2.49
C ARG A 24 -7.37 15.93 -2.39
N GLU A 25 -8.31 15.37 -3.12
CA GLU A 25 -9.73 15.77 -3.11
C GLU A 25 -10.57 15.04 -2.04
N PHE A 26 -10.04 13.98 -1.42
CA PHE A 26 -10.79 13.18 -0.47
C PHE A 26 -11.02 13.90 0.86
N ASP A 27 -12.27 14.20 1.18
CA ASP A 27 -12.66 14.95 2.37
C ASP A 27 -12.25 14.28 3.69
N GLY A 28 -12.24 12.95 3.73
CA GLY A 28 -11.88 12.19 4.92
C GLY A 28 -10.41 12.32 5.38
N LEU A 29 -9.56 12.96 4.57
CA LEU A 29 -8.15 13.20 4.89
C LEU A 29 -7.79 14.69 5.03
N LYS A 30 -8.72 15.62 4.81
CA LYS A 30 -8.46 17.07 4.79
C LYS A 30 -7.96 17.64 6.13
N GLU A 31 -8.29 17.00 7.24
CA GLU A 31 -7.84 17.44 8.58
C GLU A 31 -6.42 16.94 8.91
N HIS A 32 -5.79 16.18 8.01
CA HIS A 32 -4.48 15.60 8.21
C HIS A 32 -3.47 16.13 7.21
N GLU A 33 -2.20 16.16 7.60
CA GLU A 33 -1.09 16.36 6.67
C GLU A 33 -0.80 15.02 5.99
N VAL A 34 -1.08 14.90 4.70
CA VAL A 34 -0.92 13.65 3.96
C VAL A 34 0.31 13.71 3.06
N GLU A 35 1.35 13.01 3.48
CA GLU A 35 2.53 12.73 2.69
C GLU A 35 2.28 11.53 1.77
N ILE A 36 2.66 11.63 0.50
CA ILE A 36 2.59 10.52 -0.45
C ILE A 36 4.01 10.14 -0.85
N VAL A 37 4.45 8.96 -0.44
CA VAL A 37 5.75 8.41 -0.81
C VAL A 37 5.54 7.48 -2.01
N PHE A 38 5.87 7.93 -3.21
CA PHE A 38 5.86 7.10 -4.41
C PHE A 38 7.20 6.39 -4.57
N ILE A 39 7.17 5.09 -4.71
CA ILE A 39 8.36 4.27 -4.96
C ILE A 39 8.27 3.68 -6.38
N ASN A 40 8.97 4.31 -7.30
CA ASN A 40 9.09 3.81 -8.67
C ASN A 40 10.06 2.61 -8.72
N ASP A 41 9.52 1.44 -8.94
CA ASP A 41 10.29 0.18 -9.01
C ASP A 41 10.91 -0.04 -10.41
N GLY A 42 11.62 0.99 -10.92
CA GLY A 42 12.35 0.91 -12.19
C GLY A 42 11.44 0.84 -13.41
N SER A 43 10.40 1.66 -13.47
CA SER A 43 9.49 1.80 -14.61
C SER A 43 10.21 2.19 -15.90
N LYS A 44 9.61 1.86 -17.04
CA LYS A 44 10.14 2.16 -18.38
C LYS A 44 9.28 3.14 -19.17
N ASP A 45 8.12 3.50 -18.63
CA ASP A 45 7.15 4.47 -19.14
C ASP A 45 7.36 5.86 -18.53
N ALA A 46 6.39 6.75 -18.62
CA ALA A 46 6.45 8.09 -18.08
C ALA A 46 6.24 8.19 -16.54
N THR A 47 6.10 7.07 -15.83
CA THR A 47 5.84 6.99 -14.37
C THR A 47 6.76 7.92 -13.58
N GLU A 48 8.08 7.80 -13.76
CA GLU A 48 9.07 8.58 -13.00
C GLU A 48 8.94 10.09 -13.27
N SER A 49 8.78 10.49 -14.53
CA SER A 49 8.65 11.88 -14.91
C SER A 49 7.38 12.53 -14.35
N ILE A 50 6.28 11.78 -14.28
CA ILE A 50 5.00 12.22 -13.71
C ILE A 50 5.13 12.43 -12.20
N ILE A 51 5.71 11.48 -11.48
CA ILE A 51 5.93 11.60 -10.02
C ILE A 51 6.80 12.82 -9.71
N ASN A 52 7.90 13.00 -10.45
CA ASN A 52 8.80 14.14 -10.26
C ASN A 52 8.09 15.48 -10.55
N ALA A 53 7.25 15.54 -11.58
CA ALA A 53 6.47 16.73 -11.88
C ALA A 53 5.47 17.08 -10.75
N ILE A 54 4.82 16.08 -10.17
CA ILE A 54 3.93 16.28 -9.01
C ILE A 54 4.73 16.76 -7.80
N ALA A 55 5.88 16.14 -7.50
CA ALA A 55 6.72 16.51 -6.36
C ALA A 55 7.27 17.95 -6.44
N VAL A 56 7.48 18.50 -7.63
CA VAL A 56 7.84 19.92 -7.82
C VAL A 56 6.71 20.86 -7.38
N SER A 57 5.45 20.47 -7.58
CA SER A 57 4.27 21.29 -7.25
C SER A 57 3.73 21.05 -5.85
N ASP A 58 4.06 19.92 -5.25
CA ASP A 58 3.55 19.49 -3.94
C ASP A 58 4.67 18.91 -3.07
N SER A 59 5.10 19.68 -2.08
CA SER A 59 6.19 19.32 -1.16
C SER A 59 5.88 18.11 -0.24
N LEU A 60 4.63 17.68 -0.18
CA LEU A 60 4.20 16.48 0.56
C LEU A 60 4.26 15.21 -0.33
N VAL A 61 4.76 15.31 -1.54
CA VAL A 61 5.03 14.16 -2.41
C VAL A 61 6.51 13.86 -2.42
N VAL A 62 6.87 12.66 -1.98
CA VAL A 62 8.25 12.18 -1.87
C VAL A 62 8.51 11.16 -2.97
N PRO A 63 9.32 11.49 -3.99
CA PRO A 63 9.68 10.57 -5.06
C PRO A 63 10.88 9.71 -4.64
N LEU A 64 10.76 8.40 -4.79
CA LEU A 64 11.87 7.44 -4.72
C LEU A 64 11.91 6.64 -6.02
N SER A 65 13.10 6.42 -6.57
CA SER A 65 13.25 5.62 -7.80
C SER A 65 14.35 4.58 -7.65
N PHE A 66 14.02 3.35 -8.02
CA PHE A 66 14.99 2.28 -8.16
C PHE A 66 15.58 2.25 -9.57
N THR A 67 16.83 1.86 -9.69
CA THR A 67 17.52 1.77 -10.98
C THR A 67 17.03 0.62 -11.86
N ARG A 68 16.30 -0.34 -11.28
CA ARG A 68 15.68 -1.48 -11.96
C ARG A 68 14.53 -2.02 -11.11
N ASN A 69 13.71 -2.89 -11.67
CA ASN A 69 12.67 -3.59 -10.91
C ASN A 69 13.30 -4.58 -9.91
N PHE A 70 13.00 -4.39 -8.63
CA PHE A 70 13.38 -5.25 -7.51
C PHE A 70 12.16 -5.97 -6.91
N GLY A 71 10.95 -5.58 -7.29
CA GLY A 71 9.69 -6.12 -6.82
C GLY A 71 9.00 -5.29 -5.73
N LYS A 72 7.72 -5.58 -5.52
CA LYS A 72 6.84 -4.81 -4.63
C LYS A 72 7.33 -4.76 -3.17
N GLU A 73 7.84 -5.88 -2.64
CA GLU A 73 8.28 -5.94 -1.23
C GLU A 73 9.47 -5.01 -0.94
N PRO A 74 10.59 -5.02 -1.70
CA PRO A 74 11.66 -4.05 -1.52
C PRO A 74 11.21 -2.59 -1.68
N ALA A 75 10.27 -2.33 -2.61
CA ALA A 75 9.71 -1.00 -2.78
C ALA A 75 8.91 -0.55 -1.55
N LEU A 76 8.10 -1.44 -0.97
CA LEU A 76 7.39 -1.17 0.28
C LEU A 76 8.36 -0.86 1.44
N PHE A 77 9.42 -1.65 1.61
CA PHE A 77 10.41 -1.39 2.67
C PHE A 77 11.09 -0.03 2.50
N ALA A 78 11.50 0.32 1.28
CA ALA A 78 12.10 1.63 1.00
C ALA A 78 11.13 2.78 1.30
N GLY A 79 9.85 2.60 0.98
CA GLY A 79 8.81 3.57 1.29
C GLY A 79 8.56 3.72 2.79
N LEU A 80 8.55 2.61 3.54
CA LEU A 80 8.44 2.64 5.01
C LEU A 80 9.61 3.39 5.64
N ASP A 81 10.85 3.13 5.19
CA ASP A 81 12.05 3.80 5.71
C ASP A 81 12.07 5.30 5.40
N ALA A 82 11.48 5.73 4.28
CA ALA A 82 11.42 7.13 3.88
C ALA A 82 10.23 7.89 4.48
N SER A 83 9.27 7.19 5.05
CA SER A 83 8.06 7.79 5.61
C SER A 83 8.35 8.60 6.87
N THR A 84 7.68 9.75 7.02
CA THR A 84 7.87 10.66 8.15
C THR A 84 6.58 10.90 8.96
N GLY A 85 5.49 10.23 8.61
CA GLY A 85 4.20 10.37 9.27
C GLY A 85 4.10 9.63 10.61
N ASP A 86 3.16 10.07 11.44
CA ASP A 86 2.79 9.39 12.69
C ASP A 86 2.17 8.02 12.42
N VAL A 87 1.51 7.90 11.26
CA VAL A 87 0.89 6.67 10.75
C VAL A 87 1.36 6.43 9.32
N VAL A 88 1.72 5.17 9.01
CA VAL A 88 2.15 4.77 7.68
C VAL A 88 1.18 3.75 7.12
N ILE A 89 0.65 4.03 5.93
CA ILE A 89 -0.37 3.21 5.27
C ILE A 89 0.13 2.81 3.88
N PRO A 90 0.49 1.54 3.67
CA PRO A 90 0.73 1.01 2.33
C PRO A 90 -0.58 0.94 1.54
N ILE A 91 -0.58 1.45 0.31
CA ILE A 91 -1.75 1.44 -0.57
C ILE A 91 -1.33 1.26 -2.02
N ASP A 92 -2.13 0.53 -2.80
CA ASP A 92 -1.90 0.35 -4.23
C ASP A 92 -2.44 1.55 -5.03
N VAL A 93 -1.71 1.94 -6.09
CA VAL A 93 -2.05 3.11 -6.92
C VAL A 93 -3.34 2.95 -7.73
N ASP A 94 -3.78 1.71 -7.96
CA ASP A 94 -4.93 1.36 -8.82
C ASP A 94 -6.31 1.59 -8.16
N LEU A 95 -6.32 2.04 -6.90
CA LEU A 95 -7.53 2.32 -6.12
C LEU A 95 -8.51 1.12 -6.01
N GLN A 96 -8.01 -0.12 -6.18
CA GLN A 96 -8.84 -1.31 -5.94
C GLN A 96 -9.25 -1.42 -4.46
N ASP A 97 -8.44 -0.91 -3.56
CA ASP A 97 -8.80 -0.74 -2.17
C ASP A 97 -9.41 0.67 -1.96
N PRO A 98 -10.66 0.74 -1.45
CA PRO A 98 -11.37 2.02 -1.33
C PRO A 98 -10.65 2.97 -0.37
N ILE A 99 -10.43 4.22 -0.78
CA ILE A 99 -9.74 5.23 0.02
C ILE A 99 -10.52 5.61 1.30
N ASP A 100 -11.82 5.42 1.31
CA ASP A 100 -12.72 5.66 2.45
C ASP A 100 -12.50 4.67 3.62
N VAL A 101 -11.71 3.62 3.42
CA VAL A 101 -11.25 2.73 4.50
C VAL A 101 -10.19 3.40 5.37
N ILE A 102 -9.40 4.35 4.83
CA ILE A 102 -8.29 4.98 5.54
C ILE A 102 -8.75 5.65 6.86
N PRO A 103 -9.79 6.47 6.92
CA PRO A 103 -10.27 7.05 8.18
C PRO A 103 -10.66 5.99 9.22
N GLN A 104 -11.17 4.84 8.79
CA GLN A 104 -11.53 3.74 9.70
C GLN A 104 -10.29 3.05 10.29
N LEU A 105 -9.22 2.93 9.49
CA LEU A 105 -7.92 2.41 9.97
C LEU A 105 -7.29 3.36 10.99
N ILE A 106 -7.33 4.67 10.70
CA ILE A 106 -6.83 5.71 11.59
C ILE A 106 -7.58 5.69 12.93
N ALA A 107 -8.90 5.63 12.91
CA ALA A 107 -9.71 5.58 14.13
C ALA A 107 -9.33 4.37 15.02
N LYS A 108 -9.06 3.20 14.41
CA LYS A 108 -8.61 2.02 15.15
C LYS A 108 -7.22 2.15 15.74
N TRP A 109 -6.34 2.85 15.05
CA TRP A 109 -5.01 3.17 15.57
C TRP A 109 -5.10 4.16 16.74
N GLU A 110 -5.94 5.20 16.64
CA GLU A 110 -6.22 6.16 17.71
C GLU A 110 -6.83 5.50 18.96
N ASP A 111 -7.60 4.42 18.78
CA ASP A 111 -8.13 3.57 19.86
C ASP A 111 -7.03 2.74 20.56
N GLY A 112 -5.77 2.86 20.14
CA GLY A 112 -4.60 2.25 20.79
C GLY A 112 -4.08 0.97 20.13
N ALA A 113 -4.45 0.68 18.88
CA ALA A 113 -3.88 -0.43 18.13
C ALA A 113 -2.54 -0.04 17.50
N ASP A 114 -1.47 -0.82 17.73
CA ASP A 114 -0.15 -0.60 17.11
C ASP A 114 -0.17 -0.90 15.61
N VAL A 115 -0.94 -1.91 15.18
CA VAL A 115 -1.09 -2.31 13.79
C VAL A 115 -2.55 -2.61 13.48
N VAL A 116 -3.07 -1.99 12.42
CA VAL A 116 -4.43 -2.20 11.93
C VAL A 116 -4.40 -2.85 10.56
N LEU A 117 -5.06 -3.99 10.39
CA LEU A 117 -5.12 -4.70 9.13
C LEU A 117 -6.53 -4.64 8.53
N ALA A 118 -6.66 -4.10 7.31
CA ALA A 118 -7.88 -4.18 6.55
C ALA A 118 -8.10 -5.62 6.05
N LYS A 119 -9.26 -6.19 6.36
CA LYS A 119 -9.66 -7.50 5.85
C LYS A 119 -10.85 -7.33 4.92
N ARG A 120 -10.72 -7.75 3.66
CA ARG A 120 -11.86 -7.79 2.74
C ARG A 120 -12.96 -8.71 3.31
N ALA A 121 -14.12 -8.15 3.60
CA ALA A 121 -15.26 -8.88 4.16
C ALA A 121 -15.98 -9.72 3.10
N ASP A 122 -15.95 -9.27 1.84
CA ASP A 122 -16.67 -9.91 0.73
C ASP A 122 -15.73 -10.38 -0.38
N ARG A 123 -15.73 -11.69 -0.64
CA ARG A 123 -15.06 -12.35 -1.77
C ARG A 123 -16.08 -12.89 -2.78
N SER A 124 -17.27 -12.33 -2.82
CA SER A 124 -18.35 -12.83 -3.70
C SER A 124 -18.02 -12.66 -5.19
N SER A 125 -17.08 -11.76 -5.55
CA SER A 125 -16.61 -11.58 -6.92
C SER A 125 -15.48 -12.53 -7.36
N ASP A 126 -14.87 -13.29 -6.42
CA ASP A 126 -13.87 -14.28 -6.79
C ASP A 126 -14.54 -15.48 -7.46
N SER A 127 -14.18 -15.77 -8.71
CA SER A 127 -14.73 -16.92 -9.43
C SER A 127 -14.51 -18.21 -8.65
N HIS A 128 -15.51 -19.09 -8.66
CA HIS A 128 -15.50 -20.39 -7.97
C HIS A 128 -14.24 -21.24 -8.25
N LEU A 129 -13.57 -21.03 -9.39
CA LEU A 129 -12.30 -21.68 -9.76
C LEU A 129 -11.12 -21.15 -8.97
N LYS A 130 -11.02 -19.81 -8.74
CA LYS A 130 -9.95 -19.19 -7.93
C LYS A 130 -10.05 -19.62 -6.46
N ARG A 131 -11.26 -19.71 -5.94
CA ARG A 131 -11.52 -20.13 -4.55
C ARG A 131 -11.11 -21.58 -4.32
N LYS A 132 -11.47 -22.50 -5.23
CA LYS A 132 -11.09 -23.92 -5.15
C LYS A 132 -9.58 -24.13 -5.34
N SER A 133 -8.92 -23.38 -6.23
CA SER A 133 -7.48 -23.51 -6.41
C SER A 133 -6.69 -23.01 -5.19
N ALA A 134 -7.13 -21.92 -4.55
CA ALA A 134 -6.52 -21.41 -3.32
C ALA A 134 -6.72 -22.39 -2.15
N GLU A 135 -7.93 -22.94 -1.97
CA GLU A 135 -8.20 -23.96 -0.93
C GLU A 135 -7.36 -25.23 -1.14
N TRP A 136 -7.21 -25.66 -2.40
CA TRP A 136 -6.38 -26.81 -2.75
C TRP A 136 -4.88 -26.52 -2.52
N PHE A 137 -4.41 -25.32 -2.87
CA PHE A 137 -3.03 -24.89 -2.62
C PHE A 137 -2.71 -24.86 -1.13
N TYR A 138 -3.59 -24.25 -0.30
CA TYR A 138 -3.39 -24.24 1.15
C TYR A 138 -3.47 -25.64 1.76
N LYS A 139 -4.31 -26.52 1.23
CA LYS A 139 -4.41 -27.91 1.67
C LYS A 139 -3.17 -28.71 1.34
N LEU A 140 -2.60 -28.50 0.12
CA LEU A 140 -1.34 -29.08 -0.32
C LEU A 140 -0.16 -28.53 0.48
N HIS A 141 -0.10 -27.23 0.68
CA HIS A 141 0.96 -26.56 1.45
C HIS A 141 0.93 -27.00 2.93
N ASN A 142 -0.23 -27.20 3.50
CA ASN A 142 -0.38 -27.73 4.87
C ASN A 142 0.02 -29.22 4.99
N MET A 143 -0.01 -29.97 3.89
CA MET A 143 0.42 -31.38 3.85
C MET A 143 1.93 -31.55 3.71
N ILE A 144 2.62 -30.53 3.13
CA ILE A 144 4.07 -30.51 2.88
C ILE A 144 4.83 -29.80 4.03
N LYS A 145 4.24 -29.64 5.20
CA LYS A 145 4.90 -28.96 6.33
C LYS A 145 6.16 -29.67 6.77
N ILE A 146 7.29 -29.14 6.31
CA ILE A 146 8.60 -29.33 6.94
C ILE A 146 8.82 -28.13 7.86
N GLY A 147 8.76 -28.37 9.18
CA GLY A 147 9.25 -27.44 10.22
C GLY A 147 8.36 -26.24 10.54
N ARG A 148 7.48 -26.36 11.54
CA ARG A 148 6.92 -25.20 12.25
C ARG A 148 7.96 -24.69 13.24
N ALA A 149 8.53 -23.51 12.98
CA ALA A 149 9.01 -22.69 14.08
C ALA A 149 7.79 -22.14 14.81
N SER A 150 7.52 -22.64 15.99
CA SER A 150 6.50 -22.14 16.90
C SER A 150 7.06 -20.88 17.57
N CYS A 151 6.73 -19.72 17.05
CA CYS A 151 6.89 -18.48 17.82
C CYS A 151 5.66 -18.35 18.71
N ARG A 152 5.78 -18.88 19.93
CA ARG A 152 4.81 -18.72 20.98
C ARG A 152 5.48 -17.81 22.01
N GLU A 153 5.27 -16.52 21.88
CA GLU A 153 5.59 -15.59 22.95
C GLU A 153 4.27 -15.03 23.47
N ARG A 154 3.95 -15.47 24.67
CA ARG A 154 2.96 -14.85 25.54
C ARG A 154 3.75 -13.97 26.51
N VAL A 155 3.40 -12.73 26.58
CA VAL A 155 3.43 -11.97 27.83
C VAL A 155 2.11 -11.21 27.91
#